data_0199c6e2f6f246930115d20536155129
#
_entry.id   0199c6e2f6f246930115d20536155129
#
_cell.length_a   1.000
_cell.length_b   1.000
_cell.length_c   1.000
_cell.angle_alpha   90.00
_cell.angle_beta   90.00
_cell.angle_gamma   90.00
#
_symmetry.space_group_name_H-M   'P 1'
#
loop_
_entity.id
_entity.type
_entity.pdbx_description
1 polymer ?
#
loop_
_entity_poly.entity_id
_entity_poly.type
_entity_poly.pdbx_seq_one_letter_code
_entity_poly.pdbx_strand_id
1 'polypeptide(L)'
;DNLKLPSQGQAERLLAEMGLLNMDEFDKYAETKMPLLKNLMQMSTLNIRKAYQQSFRQLPRVASFIGTSNRFDLLTDPTGSRRFLCVEVKHNIDCTHIEHDQIFAQLKAELIAGRRNWFTKPEEEELQWHNEAFYRVSLVEEAVHSLFRTPLPAEKSFDLTAADIFDELQKTHPALMRGSNPMQFGSVLLRVGLKRRHTKYGNVYEVVRRKKEVSPERVER
;
A
#
# COMPACT_ATOMS: atom_id res chain seq x y z
N ASP A 1 16.15 12.49 12.79
CA ASP A 1 15.00 12.89 13.62
C ASP A 1 13.79 12.13 13.14
N ASN A 2 13.27 11.26 14.01
CA ASN A 2 12.04 10.52 13.75
C ASN A 2 10.92 11.51 13.43
N LEU A 3 10.49 11.53 12.19
CA LEU A 3 9.33 12.28 11.74
C LEU A 3 8.11 11.67 12.43
N LYS A 4 7.90 12.00 13.70
CA LYS A 4 6.54 11.99 14.24
C LYS A 4 5.82 12.96 13.34
N LEU A 5 4.97 12.47 12.40
CA LEU A 5 4.16 13.34 11.56
C LEU A 5 3.50 14.35 12.51
N PRO A 6 4.04 15.59 12.57
CA PRO A 6 3.51 16.60 13.46
C PRO A 6 2.10 16.95 13.01
N SER A 7 1.45 17.84 13.73
CA SER A 7 0.20 18.43 13.25
C SER A 7 0.35 18.83 11.78
N GLN A 8 -0.70 18.73 11.00
CA GLN A 8 -0.67 18.94 9.54
C GLN A 8 0.13 20.17 9.12
N GLY A 9 0.05 21.29 9.84
CA GLY A 9 0.78 22.52 9.54
C GLY A 9 2.30 22.47 9.72
N GLN A 10 2.82 21.62 10.61
CA GLN A 10 4.27 21.42 10.75
C GLN A 10 4.82 20.50 9.66
N ALA A 11 4.05 19.48 9.25
CA ALA A 11 4.42 18.61 8.14
C ALA A 11 4.52 19.41 6.84
N GLU A 12 3.53 20.25 6.56
CA GLU A 12 3.52 21.12 5.37
C GLU A 12 4.74 22.07 5.33
N ARG A 13 5.15 22.61 6.47
CA ARG A 13 6.33 23.46 6.54
C ARG A 13 7.61 22.69 6.19
N LEU A 14 7.82 21.50 6.75
CA LEU A 14 8.98 20.67 6.43
C LEU A 14 9.03 20.31 4.95
N LEU A 15 7.87 20.07 4.32
CA LEU A 15 7.78 19.77 2.89
C LEU A 15 8.20 20.93 1.99
N ALA A 16 8.12 22.18 2.46
CA ALA A 16 8.54 23.36 1.72
C ALA A 16 10.00 23.75 2.00
N GLU A 17 10.57 23.34 3.13
CA GLU A 17 11.90 23.75 3.59
C GLU A 17 12.99 22.68 3.37
N MET A 18 12.61 21.40 3.35
CA MET A 18 13.56 20.27 3.23
C MET A 18 13.54 19.67 1.83
N GLY A 19 14.70 19.29 1.28
CA GLY A 19 14.79 18.60 -0.01
C GLY A 19 14.46 17.10 0.08
N LEU A 20 14.80 16.45 1.22
CA LEU A 20 14.56 15.04 1.47
C LEU A 20 14.12 14.82 2.92
N LEU A 21 13.07 14.04 3.10
CA LEU A 21 12.57 13.61 4.40
C LEU A 21 12.80 12.11 4.57
N ASN A 22 13.65 11.77 5.52
CA ASN A 22 13.88 10.37 5.89
C ASN A 22 12.87 9.92 6.95
N MET A 23 12.12 8.88 6.63
CA MET A 23 11.15 8.22 7.50
C MET A 23 11.73 6.90 7.98
N ASP A 24 12.55 6.98 9.01
CA ASP A 24 13.13 5.79 9.62
C ASP A 24 12.05 4.95 10.29
N GLU A 25 12.22 3.61 10.25
CA GLU A 25 11.24 2.64 10.75
C GLU A 25 9.81 2.90 10.22
N PHE A 26 9.70 3.02 8.89
CA PHE A 26 8.44 3.30 8.19
C PHE A 26 7.29 2.35 8.58
N ASP A 27 7.60 1.10 8.90
CA ASP A 27 6.65 0.09 9.37
C ASP A 27 5.97 0.44 10.71
N LYS A 28 6.54 1.33 11.50
CA LYS A 28 5.94 1.83 12.74
C LYS A 28 4.90 2.93 12.52
N TYR A 29 4.78 3.43 11.30
CA TYR A 29 3.71 4.38 10.98
C TYR A 29 2.38 3.68 11.00
N ALA A 30 1.49 4.14 11.90
CA ALA A 30 0.16 3.57 12.02
C ALA A 30 -0.61 3.68 10.70
N GLU A 31 -1.35 2.64 10.34
CA GLU A 31 -2.20 2.60 9.13
C GLU A 31 -3.13 3.82 9.03
N THR A 32 -3.55 4.35 10.17
CA THR A 32 -4.37 5.58 10.27
C THR A 32 -3.67 6.83 9.73
N LYS A 33 -2.34 6.86 9.68
CA LYS A 33 -1.54 8.00 9.15
C LYS A 33 -1.21 7.86 7.67
N MET A 34 -1.37 6.69 7.08
CA MET A 34 -1.09 6.45 5.67
C MET A 34 -1.90 7.32 4.71
N PRO A 35 -3.22 7.56 4.92
CA PRO A 35 -3.98 8.47 4.06
C PRO A 35 -3.43 9.90 4.08
N LEU A 36 -3.01 10.39 5.25
CA LEU A 36 -2.39 11.71 5.38
C LEU A 36 -1.06 11.77 4.61
N LEU A 37 -0.20 10.77 4.78
CA LEU A 37 1.08 10.69 4.08
C LEU A 37 0.88 10.65 2.55
N LYS A 38 -0.03 9.82 2.07
CA LYS A 38 -0.38 9.73 0.63
C LYS A 38 -0.87 11.09 0.09
N ASN A 39 -1.63 11.84 0.87
CA ASN A 39 -2.07 13.17 0.52
C ASN A 39 -0.88 14.14 0.43
N LEU A 40 -0.01 14.16 1.46
CA LEU A 40 1.19 15.01 1.49
C LEU A 40 2.12 14.74 0.31
N MET A 41 2.28 13.47 -0.09
CA MET A 41 3.08 13.08 -1.26
C MET A 41 2.54 13.63 -2.59
N GLN A 42 1.24 13.87 -2.69
CA GLN A 42 0.58 14.35 -3.91
C GLN A 42 0.48 15.87 -3.99
N MET A 43 0.65 16.58 -2.88
CA MET A 43 0.57 18.06 -2.87
C MET A 43 1.74 18.64 -3.65
N SER A 44 1.45 19.42 -4.68
CA SER A 44 2.45 20.21 -5.41
C SER A 44 2.71 21.56 -4.78
N THR A 45 1.69 22.10 -4.13
CA THR A 45 1.71 23.40 -3.44
C THR A 45 1.16 23.26 -2.03
N LEU A 46 1.72 24.00 -1.11
CA LEU A 46 1.43 23.98 0.31
C LEU A 46 0.93 25.35 0.76
N ASN A 47 -0.17 25.39 1.50
CA ASN A 47 -0.71 26.61 2.07
C ASN A 47 -0.22 26.76 3.52
N ILE A 48 0.86 27.51 3.70
CA ILE A 48 1.51 27.66 4.99
C ILE A 48 1.09 28.97 5.64
N ARG A 49 0.62 28.88 6.88
CA ARG A 49 0.35 30.03 7.73
C ARG A 49 1.48 30.23 8.72
N LYS A 50 2.16 31.40 8.67
CA LYS A 50 3.10 31.74 9.72
C LYS A 50 2.35 32.06 11.00
N ALA A 51 2.97 31.76 12.16
CA ALA A 51 2.44 32.16 13.44
C ALA A 51 2.20 33.69 13.45
N TYR A 52 1.06 34.11 13.96
CA TYR A 52 0.64 35.54 14.07
C TYR A 52 0.33 36.24 12.74
N GLN A 53 0.31 35.53 11.58
CA GLN A 53 -0.14 36.11 10.32
C GLN A 53 -1.55 35.63 9.95
N GLN A 54 -2.38 36.54 9.43
CA GLN A 54 -3.74 36.17 8.98
C GLN A 54 -3.75 35.59 7.56
N SER A 55 -2.69 35.81 6.76
CA SER A 55 -2.60 35.37 5.38
C SER A 55 -1.85 34.05 5.25
N PHE A 56 -2.32 33.18 4.33
CA PHE A 56 -1.61 32.00 3.89
C PHE A 56 -0.61 32.37 2.79
N ARG A 57 0.56 31.72 2.80
CA ARG A 57 1.49 31.74 1.67
C ARG A 57 1.43 30.40 0.95
N GLN A 58 1.33 30.43 -0.36
CA GLN A 58 1.51 29.26 -1.19
C GLN A 58 2.99 29.07 -1.45
N LEU A 59 3.52 27.91 -1.04
CA LEU A 59 4.89 27.50 -1.30
C LEU A 59 4.90 26.20 -2.11
N PRO A 60 5.84 26.01 -3.02
CA PRO A 60 6.00 24.73 -3.70
C PRO A 60 6.47 23.67 -2.71
N ARG A 61 6.01 22.44 -2.89
CA ARG A 61 6.60 21.30 -2.19
C ARG A 61 7.92 20.96 -2.87
N VAL A 62 9.02 21.00 -2.12
CA VAL A 62 10.36 20.64 -2.60
C VAL A 62 10.83 19.28 -2.06
N ALA A 63 10.22 18.80 -0.98
CA ALA A 63 10.62 17.56 -0.34
C ALA A 63 10.27 16.33 -1.16
N SER A 64 11.23 15.42 -1.26
CA SER A 64 11.02 14.00 -1.55
C SER A 64 11.03 13.17 -0.27
N PHE A 65 10.54 11.93 -0.32
CA PHE A 65 10.48 11.04 0.82
C PHE A 65 11.36 9.82 0.56
N ILE A 66 12.05 9.37 1.61
CA ILE A 66 12.69 8.05 1.68
C ILE A 66 12.27 7.42 2.99
N GLY A 67 12.08 6.10 3.00
CA GLY A 67 11.75 5.37 4.22
C GLY A 67 12.58 4.10 4.32
N THR A 68 12.88 3.68 5.55
CA THR A 68 13.55 2.42 5.86
C THR A 68 12.63 1.53 6.67
N SER A 69 12.74 0.22 6.51
CA SER A 69 11.97 -0.75 7.27
C SER A 69 12.71 -2.07 7.38
N ASN A 70 12.53 -2.73 8.52
CA ASN A 70 12.97 -4.10 8.73
C ASN A 70 11.91 -5.15 8.32
N ARG A 71 10.75 -4.69 7.86
CA ARG A 71 9.68 -5.56 7.41
C ARG A 71 9.60 -5.56 5.89
N PHE A 72 9.28 -6.72 5.33
CA PHE A 72 9.07 -6.87 3.90
C PHE A 72 7.63 -6.48 3.51
N ASP A 73 6.66 -6.80 4.34
CA ASP A 73 5.21 -6.58 4.14
C ASP A 73 4.79 -5.15 4.51
N LEU A 74 5.20 -4.16 3.74
CA LEU A 74 5.05 -2.74 4.04
C LEU A 74 3.73 -2.14 3.57
N LEU A 75 3.22 -2.63 2.45
CA LEU A 75 2.10 -2.02 1.75
C LEU A 75 0.79 -2.70 2.14
N THR A 76 -0.22 -1.89 2.48
CA THR A 76 -1.56 -2.37 2.89
C THR A 76 -2.64 -2.07 1.86
N ASP A 77 -2.36 -1.20 0.87
CA ASP A 77 -3.35 -0.72 -0.09
C ASP A 77 -2.79 -0.78 -1.52
N PRO A 78 -3.24 -1.75 -2.34
CA PRO A 78 -2.81 -1.90 -3.72
C PRO A 78 -3.04 -0.66 -4.58
N THR A 79 -4.14 0.06 -4.35
CA THR A 79 -4.52 1.21 -5.18
C THR A 79 -3.63 2.43 -4.96
N GLY A 80 -2.97 2.49 -3.79
CA GLY A 80 -2.09 3.60 -3.41
C GLY A 80 -0.60 3.34 -3.61
N SER A 81 -0.21 2.12 -4.00
CA SER A 81 1.19 1.69 -4.06
C SER A 81 2.03 2.36 -5.15
N ARG A 82 1.42 2.88 -6.20
CA ARG A 82 2.12 3.64 -7.26
C ARG A 82 2.91 4.86 -6.76
N ARG A 83 2.71 5.25 -5.49
CA ARG A 83 3.46 6.33 -4.84
C ARG A 83 4.74 5.88 -4.17
N PHE A 84 4.94 4.58 -4.06
CA PHE A 84 6.07 3.96 -3.39
C PHE A 84 6.92 3.20 -4.39
N LEU A 85 8.21 3.42 -4.36
CA LEU A 85 9.19 2.58 -5.03
C LEU A 85 9.86 1.75 -3.93
N CYS A 86 9.43 0.49 -3.79
CA CYS A 86 9.97 -0.42 -2.80
C CYS A 86 11.25 -1.08 -3.34
N VAL A 87 12.29 -1.12 -2.52
CA VAL A 87 13.57 -1.73 -2.86
C VAL A 87 13.99 -2.65 -1.73
N GLU A 88 14.24 -3.92 -2.04
CA GLU A 88 14.80 -4.88 -1.10
C GLU A 88 16.33 -4.76 -1.09
N VAL A 89 16.88 -4.51 0.08
CA VAL A 89 18.35 -4.51 0.29
C VAL A 89 18.77 -5.92 0.67
N LYS A 90 19.38 -6.65 -0.27
CA LYS A 90 19.78 -8.07 -0.07
C LYS A 90 21.15 -8.25 0.56
N HIS A 91 22.01 -7.25 0.43
CA HIS A 91 23.40 -7.30 0.88
C HIS A 91 23.77 -6.00 1.58
N ASN A 92 24.86 -6.02 2.33
CA ASN A 92 25.42 -4.80 2.91
C ASN A 92 25.74 -3.80 1.81
N ILE A 93 25.30 -2.56 2.00
CA ILE A 93 25.60 -1.46 1.09
C ILE A 93 27.01 -0.96 1.41
N ASP A 94 27.89 -0.97 0.42
CA ASP A 94 29.18 -0.30 0.54
C ASP A 94 28.99 1.20 0.34
N CYS A 95 29.21 1.96 1.40
CA CYS A 95 29.13 3.42 1.39
C CYS A 95 30.49 4.09 1.24
N THR A 96 31.56 3.33 0.96
CA THR A 96 32.92 3.86 0.75
C THR A 96 33.12 4.31 -0.69
N HIS A 97 33.96 5.28 -0.90
CA HIS A 97 34.37 5.77 -2.23
C HIS A 97 33.23 6.21 -3.16
N ILE A 98 32.14 6.75 -2.58
CA ILE A 98 31.04 7.32 -3.38
C ILE A 98 31.47 8.70 -3.88
N GLU A 99 31.58 8.85 -5.20
CA GLU A 99 31.92 10.11 -5.87
C GLU A 99 30.68 11.02 -5.98
N HIS A 100 30.28 11.62 -4.86
CA HIS A 100 29.07 12.43 -4.75
C HIS A 100 29.03 13.56 -5.79
N ASP A 101 30.15 14.23 -6.05
CA ASP A 101 30.22 15.34 -7.02
C ASP A 101 29.90 14.87 -8.44
N GLN A 102 30.36 13.67 -8.82
CA GLN A 102 30.02 13.06 -10.12
C GLN A 102 28.54 12.72 -10.22
N ILE A 103 27.96 12.14 -9.16
CA ILE A 103 26.52 11.83 -9.13
C ILE A 103 25.69 13.10 -9.31
N PHE A 104 26.00 14.16 -8.57
CA PHE A 104 25.29 15.42 -8.69
C PHE A 104 25.50 16.10 -10.05
N ALA A 105 26.71 16.02 -10.62
CA ALA A 105 27.00 16.55 -11.94
C ALA A 105 26.18 15.82 -13.04
N GLN A 106 26.10 14.48 -12.96
CA GLN A 106 25.29 13.68 -13.86
C GLN A 106 23.81 14.04 -13.75
N LEU A 107 23.23 14.05 -12.52
CA LEU A 107 21.83 14.39 -12.31
C LEU A 107 21.50 15.79 -12.83
N LYS A 108 22.38 16.76 -12.62
CA LYS A 108 22.24 18.12 -13.16
C LYS A 108 22.24 18.13 -14.68
N ALA A 109 23.14 17.41 -15.33
CA ALA A 109 23.22 17.32 -16.77
C ALA A 109 21.94 16.67 -17.36
N GLU A 110 21.44 15.61 -16.74
CA GLU A 110 20.21 14.94 -17.14
C GLU A 110 18.98 15.85 -17.01
N LEU A 111 18.86 16.62 -15.92
CA LEU A 111 17.78 17.59 -15.75
C LEU A 111 17.85 18.72 -16.80
N ILE A 112 19.04 19.25 -17.11
CA ILE A 112 19.23 20.26 -18.14
C ILE A 112 18.86 19.70 -19.54
N ALA A 113 19.18 18.41 -19.79
CA ALA A 113 18.79 17.74 -21.03
C ALA A 113 17.30 17.41 -21.12
N GLY A 114 16.50 17.79 -20.12
CA GLY A 114 15.06 17.56 -20.07
C GLY A 114 14.67 16.11 -19.80
N ARG A 115 15.56 15.33 -19.16
CA ARG A 115 15.22 13.96 -18.76
C ARG A 115 14.02 13.98 -17.83
N ARG A 116 13.06 13.11 -18.12
CA ARG A 116 11.83 12.98 -17.35
C ARG A 116 12.11 12.44 -15.94
N ASN A 117 11.47 13.03 -14.94
CA ASN A 117 11.57 12.66 -13.52
C ASN A 117 10.24 12.15 -12.92
N TRP A 118 9.35 11.63 -13.79
CA TRP A 118 8.07 11.02 -13.40
C TRP A 118 7.83 9.74 -14.19
N PHE A 119 7.02 8.84 -13.66
CA PHE A 119 6.62 7.62 -14.36
C PHE A 119 5.49 7.88 -15.35
N THR A 120 5.53 7.20 -16.48
CA THR A 120 4.39 7.07 -17.40
C THR A 120 3.40 6.04 -16.86
N LYS A 121 2.20 6.02 -17.43
CA LYS A 121 1.17 5.06 -17.02
C LYS A 121 1.62 3.58 -17.12
N PRO A 122 2.28 3.11 -18.20
CA PRO A 122 2.83 1.76 -18.26
C PRO A 122 3.88 1.49 -17.17
N GLU A 123 4.76 2.47 -16.88
CA GLU A 123 5.77 2.33 -15.81
C GLU A 123 5.14 2.33 -14.42
N GLU A 124 4.02 3.06 -14.20
CA GLU A 124 3.24 2.95 -12.96
C GLU A 124 2.62 1.55 -12.80
N GLU A 125 2.17 0.92 -13.89
CA GLU A 125 1.64 -0.45 -13.88
C GLU A 125 2.75 -1.47 -13.57
N GLU A 126 3.94 -1.30 -14.15
CA GLU A 126 5.11 -2.11 -13.83
C GLU A 126 5.56 -1.95 -12.37
N LEU A 127 5.57 -0.70 -11.87
CA LEU A 127 5.85 -0.41 -10.46
C LEU A 127 4.84 -1.07 -9.52
N GLN A 128 3.55 -1.06 -9.87
CA GLN A 128 2.52 -1.73 -9.09
C GLN A 128 2.74 -3.24 -9.04
N TRP A 129 3.07 -3.87 -10.17
CA TRP A 129 3.41 -5.28 -10.23
C TRP A 129 4.65 -5.60 -9.38
N HIS A 130 5.72 -4.79 -9.49
CA HIS A 130 6.91 -4.92 -8.63
C HIS A 130 6.55 -4.84 -7.14
N ASN A 131 5.67 -3.93 -6.78
CA ASN A 131 5.25 -3.71 -5.41
C ASN A 131 4.35 -4.83 -4.85
N GLU A 132 3.81 -5.75 -5.67
CA GLU A 132 3.00 -6.87 -5.20
C GLU A 132 3.73 -7.73 -4.16
N ALA A 133 5.05 -7.90 -4.31
CA ALA A 133 5.88 -8.63 -3.36
C ALA A 133 5.93 -8.01 -1.95
N PHE A 134 5.63 -6.72 -1.84
CA PHE A 134 5.69 -5.96 -0.58
C PHE A 134 4.33 -5.75 0.08
N TYR A 135 3.28 -6.39 -0.44
CA TYR A 135 1.95 -6.28 0.19
C TYR A 135 1.81 -7.20 1.38
N ARG A 136 1.25 -6.62 2.43
CA ARG A 136 0.80 -7.38 3.58
C ARG A 136 -0.50 -8.08 3.25
N VAL A 137 -0.48 -9.39 3.19
CA VAL A 137 -1.69 -10.20 3.14
C VAL A 137 -2.35 -10.16 4.51
N SER A 138 -3.60 -9.73 4.57
CA SER A 138 -4.33 -9.71 5.84
C SER A 138 -4.78 -11.12 6.21
N LEU A 139 -4.86 -11.42 7.52
CA LEU A 139 -5.39 -12.70 7.99
C LEU A 139 -6.81 -12.97 7.48
N VAL A 140 -7.59 -11.91 7.24
CA VAL A 140 -8.93 -12.02 6.62
C VAL A 140 -8.82 -12.48 5.16
N GLU A 141 -7.84 -11.96 4.40
CA GLU A 141 -7.59 -12.37 3.02
C GLU A 141 -7.14 -13.84 2.96
N GLU A 142 -6.24 -14.26 3.88
CA GLU A 142 -5.85 -15.66 4.01
C GLU A 142 -7.05 -16.56 4.33
N ALA A 143 -7.93 -16.12 5.23
CA ALA A 143 -9.15 -16.86 5.55
C ALA A 143 -10.10 -16.96 4.35
N VAL A 144 -10.24 -15.89 3.56
CA VAL A 144 -11.00 -15.97 2.29
C VAL A 144 -10.36 -16.98 1.35
N HIS A 145 -9.04 -16.93 1.15
CA HIS A 145 -8.31 -17.89 0.30
C HIS A 145 -8.42 -19.33 0.79
N SER A 146 -8.51 -19.53 2.11
CA SER A 146 -8.65 -20.89 2.67
C SER A 146 -10.01 -21.54 2.38
N LEU A 147 -11.07 -20.73 2.23
CA LEU A 147 -12.43 -21.21 2.01
C LEU A 147 -12.89 -21.09 0.56
N PHE A 148 -12.42 -20.07 -0.16
CA PHE A 148 -12.91 -19.73 -1.49
C PHE A 148 -11.76 -19.54 -2.50
N ARG A 149 -12.07 -19.77 -3.77
CA ARG A 149 -11.23 -19.41 -4.92
C ARG A 149 -12.08 -19.07 -6.12
N THR A 150 -11.46 -18.47 -7.11
CA THR A 150 -12.07 -18.27 -8.43
C THR A 150 -12.27 -19.61 -9.14
N PRO A 151 -13.39 -19.81 -9.89
CA PRO A 151 -13.61 -20.99 -10.68
C PRO A 151 -12.61 -21.11 -11.84
N LEU A 152 -12.27 -22.32 -12.19
CA LEU A 152 -11.60 -22.65 -13.44
C LEU A 152 -12.60 -22.63 -14.60
N PRO A 153 -12.14 -22.52 -15.87
CA PRO A 153 -13.03 -22.60 -17.02
C PRO A 153 -13.89 -23.88 -16.99
N ALA A 154 -15.21 -23.73 -17.17
CA ALA A 154 -16.21 -24.81 -17.15
C ALA A 154 -16.41 -25.50 -15.78
N GLU A 155 -15.89 -24.94 -14.68
CA GLU A 155 -16.13 -25.45 -13.33
C GLU A 155 -17.46 -24.95 -12.79
N LYS A 156 -18.18 -25.79 -12.04
CA LYS A 156 -19.39 -25.35 -11.33
C LYS A 156 -19.03 -24.37 -10.22
N SER A 157 -19.62 -23.19 -10.27
CA SER A 157 -19.40 -22.11 -9.34
C SER A 157 -20.68 -21.70 -8.62
N PHE A 158 -20.54 -20.91 -7.57
CA PHE A 158 -21.63 -20.31 -6.82
C PHE A 158 -21.53 -18.77 -6.90
N ASP A 159 -22.67 -18.13 -7.07
CA ASP A 159 -22.78 -16.67 -6.94
C ASP A 159 -23.12 -16.36 -5.49
N LEU A 160 -22.18 -15.78 -4.75
CA LEU A 160 -22.35 -15.35 -3.37
C LEU A 160 -22.23 -13.84 -3.27
N THR A 161 -23.03 -13.22 -2.39
CA THR A 161 -22.84 -11.81 -2.05
C THR A 161 -21.67 -11.63 -1.09
N ALA A 162 -21.18 -10.41 -0.94
CA ALA A 162 -20.15 -10.11 0.06
C ALA A 162 -20.63 -10.44 1.49
N ALA A 163 -21.93 -10.27 1.76
CA ALA A 163 -22.54 -10.62 3.04
C ALA A 163 -22.53 -12.13 3.29
N ASP A 164 -22.88 -12.96 2.29
CA ASP A 164 -22.88 -14.42 2.42
C ASP A 164 -21.46 -14.93 2.73
N ILE A 165 -20.45 -14.40 2.02
CA ILE A 165 -19.04 -14.78 2.25
C ILE A 165 -18.58 -14.31 3.63
N PHE A 166 -18.97 -13.10 4.04
CA PHE A 166 -18.68 -12.56 5.36
C PHE A 166 -19.25 -13.43 6.49
N ASP A 167 -20.52 -13.81 6.36
CA ASP A 167 -21.22 -14.64 7.34
C ASP A 167 -20.59 -16.04 7.44
N GLU A 168 -20.17 -16.62 6.32
CA GLU A 168 -19.50 -17.91 6.29
C GLU A 168 -18.12 -17.83 6.98
N LEU A 169 -17.36 -16.76 6.74
CA LEU A 169 -16.11 -16.47 7.45
C LEU A 169 -16.33 -16.21 8.93
N GLN A 170 -17.37 -15.48 9.29
CA GLN A 170 -17.68 -15.21 10.71
C GLN A 170 -18.01 -16.48 11.48
N LYS A 171 -18.68 -17.45 10.83
CA LYS A 171 -18.97 -18.76 11.44
C LYS A 171 -17.73 -19.64 11.59
N THR A 172 -16.82 -19.58 10.61
CA THR A 172 -15.61 -20.45 10.60
C THR A 172 -14.43 -19.84 11.35
N HIS A 173 -14.31 -18.51 11.35
CA HIS A 173 -13.21 -17.74 11.95
C HIS A 173 -13.71 -16.55 12.77
N PRO A 174 -14.53 -16.77 13.83
CA PRO A 174 -15.20 -15.68 14.55
C PRO A 174 -14.22 -14.70 15.21
N ALA A 175 -13.09 -15.18 15.71
CA ALA A 175 -12.08 -14.32 16.34
C ALA A 175 -11.43 -13.37 15.33
N LEU A 176 -11.20 -13.82 14.11
CA LEU A 176 -10.57 -13.08 13.04
C LEU A 176 -11.47 -11.98 12.49
N MET A 177 -12.78 -12.24 12.45
CA MET A 177 -13.77 -11.33 11.90
C MET A 177 -14.22 -10.25 12.88
N ARG A 178 -13.75 -10.31 14.16
CA ARG A 178 -14.03 -9.27 15.16
C ARG A 178 -13.48 -7.91 14.70
N GLY A 179 -14.35 -6.91 14.64
CA GLY A 179 -13.99 -5.56 14.19
C GLY A 179 -13.95 -5.36 12.67
N SER A 180 -14.15 -6.40 11.88
CA SER A 180 -14.28 -6.27 10.43
C SER A 180 -15.60 -5.61 10.08
N ASN A 181 -15.55 -4.66 9.11
CA ASN A 181 -16.74 -3.95 8.65
C ASN A 181 -17.32 -4.65 7.40
N PRO A 182 -18.56 -5.19 7.47
CA PRO A 182 -19.20 -5.85 6.32
C PRO A 182 -19.30 -4.96 5.08
N MET A 183 -19.49 -3.65 5.25
CA MET A 183 -19.60 -2.70 4.12
C MET A 183 -18.28 -2.55 3.34
N GLN A 184 -17.14 -2.72 4.00
CA GLN A 184 -15.82 -2.64 3.37
C GLN A 184 -15.31 -3.99 2.88
N PHE A 185 -15.98 -5.08 3.25
CA PHE A 185 -15.55 -6.43 2.96
C PHE A 185 -15.50 -6.74 1.45
N GLY A 186 -16.35 -6.09 0.65
CA GLY A 186 -16.30 -6.21 -0.82
C GLY A 186 -14.95 -5.80 -1.42
N SER A 187 -14.24 -4.85 -0.83
CA SER A 187 -12.89 -4.47 -1.26
C SER A 187 -11.85 -5.56 -0.97
N VAL A 188 -12.00 -6.28 0.14
CA VAL A 188 -11.17 -7.44 0.49
C VAL A 188 -11.34 -8.54 -0.56
N LEU A 189 -12.56 -8.85 -0.96
CA LEU A 189 -12.85 -9.90 -1.95
C LEU A 189 -12.23 -9.58 -3.32
N LEU A 190 -12.21 -8.30 -3.71
CA LEU A 190 -11.56 -7.87 -4.95
C LEU A 190 -10.03 -8.01 -4.86
N ARG A 191 -9.41 -7.68 -3.72
CA ARG A 191 -7.96 -7.86 -3.49
C ARG A 191 -7.54 -9.33 -3.53
N VAL A 192 -8.38 -10.21 -3.02
CA VAL A 192 -8.19 -11.66 -3.09
C VAL A 192 -8.32 -12.20 -4.53
N GLY A 193 -8.72 -11.35 -5.48
CA GLY A 193 -8.86 -11.72 -6.90
C GLY A 193 -10.20 -12.34 -7.26
N LEU A 194 -11.21 -12.29 -6.38
CA LEU A 194 -12.54 -12.77 -6.71
C LEU A 194 -13.22 -11.80 -7.70
N LYS A 195 -13.77 -12.34 -8.78
CA LYS A 195 -14.43 -11.55 -9.81
C LYS A 195 -15.83 -11.12 -9.36
N ARG A 196 -16.07 -9.80 -9.37
CA ARG A 196 -17.38 -9.22 -9.05
C ARG A 196 -18.25 -9.11 -10.32
N ARG A 197 -19.48 -9.53 -10.21
CA ARG A 197 -20.52 -9.36 -11.23
C ARG A 197 -21.70 -8.57 -10.64
N HIS A 198 -22.22 -7.61 -11.39
CA HIS A 198 -23.43 -6.89 -10.99
C HIS A 198 -24.68 -7.63 -11.49
N THR A 199 -25.64 -7.84 -10.62
CA THR A 199 -26.93 -8.45 -10.94
C THR A 199 -28.06 -7.51 -10.54
N LYS A 200 -29.29 -7.78 -10.97
CA LYS A 200 -30.49 -7.02 -10.54
C LYS A 200 -30.71 -7.02 -9.02
N TYR A 201 -30.09 -7.95 -8.28
CA TYR A 201 -30.18 -8.04 -6.83
C TYR A 201 -28.94 -7.50 -6.10
N GLY A 202 -27.97 -6.94 -6.81
CA GLY A 202 -26.75 -6.39 -6.26
C GLY A 202 -25.47 -7.05 -6.79
N ASN A 203 -24.38 -6.79 -6.11
CA ASN A 203 -23.08 -7.35 -6.48
C ASN A 203 -22.90 -8.76 -5.94
N VAL A 204 -22.51 -9.69 -6.82
CA VAL A 204 -22.18 -11.07 -6.47
C VAL A 204 -20.75 -11.40 -6.90
N TYR A 205 -20.18 -12.38 -6.24
CA TYR A 205 -18.84 -12.90 -6.51
C TYR A 205 -18.97 -14.37 -6.92
N GLU A 206 -18.38 -14.71 -8.04
CA GLU A 206 -18.36 -16.07 -8.54
C GLU A 206 -17.23 -16.83 -7.85
N VAL A 207 -17.56 -17.86 -7.07
CA VAL A 207 -16.64 -18.58 -6.19
C VAL A 207 -16.84 -20.07 -6.25
N VAL A 208 -15.75 -20.80 -5.95
CA VAL A 208 -15.77 -22.22 -5.64
C VAL A 208 -15.26 -22.39 -4.22
N ARG A 209 -15.99 -23.18 -3.41
CA ARG A 209 -15.55 -23.54 -2.06
C ARG A 209 -14.41 -24.55 -2.14
N ARG A 210 -13.32 -24.26 -1.40
CA ARG A 210 -12.25 -25.23 -1.21
C ARG A 210 -12.72 -26.33 -0.26
N LYS A 211 -12.50 -27.59 -0.62
CA LYS A 211 -12.67 -28.70 0.34
C LYS A 211 -11.61 -28.53 1.42
N LYS A 212 -12.00 -28.63 2.70
CA LYS A 212 -11.03 -28.74 3.80
C LYS A 212 -10.15 -29.94 3.50
N GLU A 213 -8.87 -29.74 3.25
CA GLU A 213 -7.89 -30.82 3.37
C GLU A 213 -7.85 -31.19 4.86
N VAL A 214 -8.36 -32.38 5.17
CA VAL A 214 -8.19 -32.99 6.48
C VAL A 214 -6.70 -33.26 6.59
N SER A 215 -6.00 -32.49 7.43
CA SER A 215 -4.60 -32.80 7.75
C SER A 215 -4.53 -34.22 8.24
N PRO A 216 -3.61 -35.08 7.68
CA PRO A 216 -3.44 -36.42 8.19
C PRO A 216 -3.06 -36.33 9.67
N GLU A 217 -3.81 -37.03 10.53
CA GLU A 217 -3.54 -37.21 11.95
C GLU A 217 -2.05 -37.54 12.15
N ARG A 218 -1.40 -36.74 13.02
CA ARG A 218 -0.11 -37.18 13.57
C ARG A 218 -0.32 -38.52 14.26
N VAL A 219 0.09 -39.56 13.60
CA VAL A 219 0.27 -40.83 14.26
C VAL A 219 1.43 -40.65 15.23
N GLU A 220 1.11 -40.48 16.49
CA GLU A 220 2.09 -40.60 17.59
C GLU A 220 2.62 -42.07 17.57
N ARG A 221 3.92 -42.17 17.46
CA ARG A 221 4.72 -43.33 17.84
C ARG A 221 5.75 -42.92 18.86
#